data_c08405572e8126e67570f75b57b249f2
#
_entry.id   c08405572e8126e67570f75b57b249f2
#
_cell.length_a   1.000
_cell.length_b   1.000
_cell.length_c   1.000
_cell.angle_alpha   90.00
_cell.angle_beta   90.00
_cell.angle_gamma   90.00
#
_symmetry.space_group_name_H-M   'P 1'
#
loop_
_entity.id
_entity.type
_entity.pdbx_description
1 polymer ?
#
loop_
_entity_poly.entity_id
_entity_poly.type
_entity_poly.pdbx_seq_one_letter_code
_entity_poly.pdbx_strand_id
1 'polypeptide(L)'
;FRYAREANDAVKEFCNRIVLPFVNYIEGYLTEIGIQMGYDEDKKFMINVNGGVAQVNVANDNATVHATQSNGIDVSQLENIISDIMKHMPTDITQEEQEQISDSVEVIRAEVQSASPRKGFIKTALKGLQAINGTAQFGAAIATLVQFLGTVL
;
A
#
# COMPACT_ATOMS: atom_id res chain seq x y z
N PHE A 1 59.36 -20.43 -33.57
CA PHE A 1 58.96 -20.31 -32.15
C PHE A 1 59.23 -18.92 -31.54
N ARG A 2 60.30 -18.24 -31.92
CA ARG A 2 60.75 -16.93 -31.39
C ARG A 2 59.72 -15.81 -31.74
N TYR A 3 59.31 -15.71 -32.99
CA TYR A 3 58.38 -14.68 -33.47
C TYR A 3 56.99 -14.81 -32.84
N ALA A 4 56.51 -16.00 -32.55
CA ALA A 4 55.20 -16.21 -31.90
C ALA A 4 55.22 -15.74 -30.44
N ARG A 5 56.36 -15.85 -29.76
CA ARG A 5 56.58 -15.39 -28.39
C ARG A 5 56.63 -13.87 -28.33
N GLU A 6 57.38 -13.23 -29.22
CA GLU A 6 57.46 -11.78 -29.33
C GLU A 6 56.12 -11.13 -29.67
N ALA A 7 55.33 -11.76 -30.57
CA ALA A 7 53.98 -11.31 -30.88
C ALA A 7 53.01 -11.43 -29.67
N ASN A 8 53.08 -12.52 -28.91
CA ASN A 8 52.27 -12.70 -27.70
C ASN A 8 52.63 -11.68 -26.59
N ASP A 9 53.93 -11.38 -26.45
CA ASP A 9 54.37 -10.40 -25.48
C ASP A 9 53.92 -8.98 -25.87
N ALA A 10 53.98 -8.63 -27.14
CA ALA A 10 53.48 -7.35 -27.67
C ALA A 10 51.96 -7.20 -27.48
N VAL A 11 51.18 -8.27 -27.71
CA VAL A 11 49.74 -8.27 -27.48
C VAL A 11 49.39 -8.10 -25.97
N LYS A 12 50.12 -8.79 -25.11
CA LYS A 12 49.93 -8.64 -23.64
C LYS A 12 50.27 -7.21 -23.19
N GLU A 13 51.33 -6.65 -23.70
CA GLU A 13 51.74 -5.28 -23.35
C GLU A 13 50.72 -4.26 -23.86
N PHE A 14 50.17 -4.42 -25.05
CA PHE A 14 49.10 -3.59 -25.58
C PHE A 14 47.81 -3.73 -24.71
N CYS A 15 47.44 -4.94 -24.37
CA CYS A 15 46.26 -5.17 -23.51
C CYS A 15 46.42 -4.50 -22.14
N ASN A 16 47.61 -4.65 -21.52
CA ASN A 16 47.88 -4.09 -20.19
C ASN A 16 48.01 -2.57 -20.18
N ARG A 17 48.59 -1.98 -21.21
CA ARG A 17 48.84 -0.53 -21.24
C ARG A 17 47.74 0.30 -21.83
N ILE A 18 46.91 -0.28 -22.69
CA ILE A 18 45.89 0.48 -23.41
C ILE A 18 44.50 -0.06 -23.11
N VAL A 19 44.27 -1.35 -23.31
CA VAL A 19 42.92 -1.92 -23.20
C VAL A 19 42.43 -1.93 -21.75
N LEU A 20 43.24 -2.41 -20.82
CA LEU A 20 42.85 -2.50 -19.41
C LEU A 20 42.58 -1.12 -18.78
N PRO A 21 43.41 -0.11 -18.93
CA PRO A 21 43.12 1.24 -18.43
C PRO A 21 41.86 1.84 -19.06
N PHE A 22 41.60 1.56 -20.32
CA PHE A 22 40.39 2.04 -21.00
C PHE A 22 39.14 1.36 -20.48
N VAL A 23 39.16 0.05 -20.27
CA VAL A 23 38.05 -0.70 -19.68
C VAL A 23 37.77 -0.21 -18.26
N ASN A 24 38.79 -0.08 -17.42
CA ASN A 24 38.66 0.43 -16.06
C ASN A 24 38.09 1.87 -16.01
N TYR A 25 38.48 2.71 -16.97
CA TYR A 25 37.91 4.06 -17.10
C TYR A 25 36.40 4.01 -17.42
N ILE A 26 36.01 3.17 -18.39
CA ILE A 26 34.60 3.00 -18.77
C ILE A 26 33.80 2.43 -17.60
N GLU A 27 34.31 1.42 -16.90
CA GLU A 27 33.63 0.86 -15.70
C GLU A 27 33.45 1.92 -14.62
N GLY A 28 34.52 2.69 -14.31
CA GLY A 28 34.43 3.78 -13.34
C GLY A 28 33.40 4.83 -13.74
N TYR A 29 33.38 5.24 -15.00
CA TYR A 29 32.44 6.21 -15.52
C TYR A 29 30.97 5.71 -15.46
N LEU A 30 30.74 4.45 -15.84
CA LEU A 30 29.39 3.84 -15.76
C LEU A 30 28.94 3.66 -14.32
N THR A 31 29.84 3.31 -13.41
CA THR A 31 29.55 3.21 -11.98
C THR A 31 29.15 4.58 -11.41
N GLU A 32 29.90 5.63 -11.76
CA GLU A 32 29.59 7.00 -11.32
C GLU A 32 28.22 7.47 -11.83
N ILE A 33 27.92 7.23 -13.12
CA ILE A 33 26.59 7.51 -13.66
C ILE A 33 25.52 6.67 -12.98
N GLY A 34 25.77 5.39 -12.73
CA GLY A 34 24.86 4.50 -12.01
C GLY A 34 24.51 5.05 -10.63
N ILE A 35 25.51 5.51 -9.87
CA ILE A 35 25.30 6.14 -8.56
C ILE A 35 24.50 7.44 -8.68
N GLN A 36 24.84 8.32 -9.65
CA GLN A 36 24.10 9.57 -9.90
C GLN A 36 22.65 9.32 -10.30
N MET A 37 22.36 8.22 -10.99
CA MET A 37 21.00 7.78 -11.35
C MET A 37 20.29 7.03 -10.22
N GLY A 38 20.91 6.87 -9.05
CA GLY A 38 20.36 6.15 -7.92
C GLY A 38 20.47 4.62 -8.03
N TYR A 39 21.33 4.13 -8.91
CA TYR A 39 21.63 2.71 -9.04
C TYR A 39 22.70 2.32 -8.02
N ASP A 40 22.25 1.99 -6.80
CA ASP A 40 23.12 1.48 -5.75
C ASP A 40 23.02 -0.05 -5.77
N GLU A 41 24.09 -0.75 -6.16
CA GLU A 41 24.11 -2.22 -6.25
C GLU A 41 23.85 -2.90 -4.88
N ASP A 42 24.11 -2.21 -3.79
CA ASP A 42 23.90 -2.72 -2.44
C ASP A 42 22.44 -2.60 -1.97
N LYS A 43 21.60 -1.83 -2.68
CA LYS A 43 20.18 -1.66 -2.37
C LYS A 43 19.27 -2.43 -3.34
N LYS A 44 19.36 -3.74 -3.33
CA LYS A 44 18.40 -4.59 -4.04
C LYS A 44 17.09 -4.64 -3.26
N PHE A 45 16.15 -3.79 -3.64
CA PHE A 45 14.78 -3.87 -3.11
C PHE A 45 14.04 -4.99 -3.84
N MET A 46 13.75 -6.07 -3.13
CA MET A 46 12.84 -7.09 -3.63
C MET A 46 11.45 -6.81 -3.09
N ILE A 47 10.59 -6.25 -3.93
CA ILE A 47 9.20 -5.96 -3.56
C ILE A 47 8.35 -7.09 -4.11
N ASN A 48 7.83 -7.92 -3.21
CA ASN A 48 6.92 -9.01 -3.56
C ASN A 48 5.51 -8.63 -3.12
N VAL A 49 4.65 -8.25 -4.08
CA VAL A 49 3.25 -7.90 -3.82
C VAL A 49 2.37 -9.08 -4.21
N ASN A 50 1.90 -9.83 -3.23
CA ASN A 50 0.96 -10.95 -3.39
C ASN A 50 -0.50 -10.47 -3.26
N GLY A 51 -0.94 -9.66 -4.20
CA GLY A 51 -2.30 -9.13 -4.24
C GLY A 51 -2.50 -7.90 -3.34
N GLY A 52 -3.45 -7.05 -3.71
CA GLY A 52 -3.74 -5.80 -3.02
C GLY A 52 -3.04 -4.57 -3.61
N VAL A 53 -3.28 -3.41 -3.02
CA VAL A 53 -2.65 -2.15 -3.41
C VAL A 53 -1.39 -1.96 -2.58
N ALA A 54 -0.23 -1.88 -3.23
CA ALA A 54 1.03 -1.60 -2.56
C ALA A 54 1.52 -0.22 -2.95
N GLN A 55 1.89 0.58 -1.95
CA GLN A 55 2.60 1.84 -2.15
C GLN A 55 4.07 1.64 -1.75
N VAL A 56 4.97 1.88 -2.71
CA VAL A 56 6.40 1.82 -2.46
C VAL A 56 6.95 3.22 -2.39
N ASN A 57 7.45 3.61 -1.22
CA ASN A 57 8.10 4.89 -1.02
C ASN A 57 9.60 4.64 -0.79
N VAL A 58 10.43 5.18 -1.64
CA VAL A 58 11.90 5.12 -1.52
C VAL A 58 12.41 6.50 -1.17
N ALA A 59 13.08 6.61 -0.02
CA ALA A 59 13.77 7.83 0.37
C ALA A 59 15.27 7.62 0.25
N ASN A 60 15.95 8.52 -0.45
CA ASN A 60 17.39 8.56 -0.49
C ASN A 60 17.90 9.71 0.39
N ASP A 61 19.02 9.48 1.05
CA ASP A 61 19.68 10.42 1.97
C ASP A 61 18.79 10.83 3.16
N ASN A 62 18.77 12.11 3.53
CA ASN A 62 18.03 12.63 4.69
C ASN A 62 16.56 12.96 4.37
N ALA A 63 15.96 12.36 3.34
CA ALA A 63 14.57 12.61 2.99
C ALA A 63 13.62 11.94 3.98
N THR A 64 12.65 12.70 4.50
CA THR A 64 11.56 12.17 5.31
C THR A 64 10.36 11.90 4.41
N VAL A 65 9.93 10.63 4.33
CA VAL A 65 8.74 10.25 3.59
C VAL A 65 7.57 10.12 4.53
N HIS A 66 6.57 10.97 4.38
CA HIS A 66 5.27 10.79 4.99
C HIS A 66 4.37 10.05 4.00
N ALA A 67 4.24 8.74 4.17
CA ALA A 67 3.37 7.92 3.35
C ALA A 67 2.06 7.67 4.07
N THR A 68 0.94 8.05 3.45
CA THR A 68 -0.38 7.63 3.88
C THR A 68 -0.88 6.59 2.89
N GLN A 69 -0.99 5.35 3.32
CA GLN A 69 -1.60 4.29 2.52
C GLN A 69 -3.09 4.22 2.86
N SER A 70 -3.93 4.58 1.89
CA SER A 70 -5.34 4.24 1.93
C SER A 70 -5.50 2.87 1.26
N ASN A 71 -6.11 1.90 1.93
CA ASN A 71 -6.33 0.54 1.40
C ASN A 71 -7.39 0.49 0.27
N GLY A 72 -7.51 1.56 -0.50
CA GLY A 72 -8.53 1.68 -1.57
C GLY A 72 -9.95 1.87 -1.05
N ILE A 73 -10.12 2.00 0.26
CA ILE A 73 -11.42 2.27 0.87
C ILE A 73 -11.72 3.76 0.75
N ASP A 74 -12.82 4.09 0.11
CA ASP A 74 -13.31 5.46 0.07
C ASP A 74 -13.91 5.82 1.43
N VAL A 75 -13.07 6.41 2.30
CA VAL A 75 -13.48 6.85 3.64
C VAL A 75 -14.61 7.89 3.56
N SER A 76 -14.60 8.75 2.52
CA SER A 76 -15.65 9.74 2.33
C SER A 76 -16.98 9.09 2.03
N GLN A 77 -16.99 8.02 1.25
CA GLN A 77 -18.17 7.24 0.96
C GLN A 77 -18.69 6.53 2.22
N LEU A 78 -17.80 5.96 3.02
CA LEU A 78 -18.19 5.37 4.32
C LEU A 78 -18.85 6.39 5.25
N GLU A 79 -18.26 7.58 5.39
CA GLU A 79 -18.81 8.63 6.25
C GLU A 79 -20.18 9.12 5.77
N ASN A 80 -20.40 9.20 4.46
CA ASN A 80 -21.71 9.54 3.89
C ASN A 80 -22.77 8.47 4.23
N ILE A 81 -22.41 7.19 4.11
CA ILE A 81 -23.30 6.07 4.46
C ILE A 81 -23.63 6.09 5.96
N ILE A 82 -22.62 6.32 6.81
CA ILE A 82 -22.80 6.44 8.26
C ILE A 82 -23.72 7.61 8.59
N SER A 83 -23.52 8.76 7.97
CA SER A 83 -24.38 9.95 8.14
C SER A 83 -25.82 9.65 7.75
N ASP A 84 -26.04 8.89 6.68
CA ASP A 84 -27.37 8.47 6.25
C ASP A 84 -28.03 7.51 7.25
N ILE A 85 -27.29 6.57 7.84
CA ILE A 85 -27.79 5.69 8.90
C ILE A 85 -28.23 6.51 10.11
N MET A 86 -27.38 7.44 10.56
CA MET A 86 -27.67 8.29 11.73
C MET A 86 -28.87 9.22 11.48
N LYS A 87 -28.99 9.76 10.28
CA LYS A 87 -30.09 10.64 9.87
C LYS A 87 -31.47 9.93 9.84
N HIS A 88 -31.46 8.66 9.43
CA HIS A 88 -32.67 7.86 9.32
C HIS A 88 -32.87 6.91 10.50
N MET A 89 -32.13 7.12 11.59
CA MET A 89 -32.30 6.37 12.82
C MET A 89 -33.75 6.48 13.29
N PRO A 90 -34.42 5.36 13.63
CA PRO A 90 -35.79 5.39 14.09
C PRO A 90 -35.94 6.19 15.39
N THR A 91 -37.03 6.93 15.51
CA THR A 91 -37.30 7.75 16.70
C THR A 91 -38.08 7.00 17.79
N ASP A 92 -38.64 5.85 17.46
CA ASP A 92 -39.45 4.99 18.28
C ASP A 92 -38.72 3.79 18.89
N ILE A 93 -37.38 3.85 18.90
CA ILE A 93 -36.51 2.84 19.49
C ILE A 93 -36.08 3.21 20.92
N THR A 94 -35.68 2.21 21.68
CA THR A 94 -35.18 2.38 23.06
C THR A 94 -33.81 3.08 23.06
N GLN A 95 -33.46 3.66 24.20
CA GLN A 95 -32.14 4.25 24.38
C GLN A 95 -31.00 3.22 24.17
N GLU A 96 -31.22 1.98 24.63
CA GLU A 96 -30.27 0.88 24.45
C GLU A 96 -30.04 0.54 22.96
N GLU A 97 -31.12 0.55 22.16
CA GLU A 97 -31.02 0.35 20.70
C GLU A 97 -30.31 1.52 20.01
N GLN A 98 -30.50 2.76 20.48
CA GLN A 98 -29.78 3.94 19.96
C GLN A 98 -28.27 3.84 20.25
N GLU A 99 -27.90 3.46 21.47
CA GLU A 99 -26.53 3.22 21.86
C GLU A 99 -25.90 2.09 21.02
N GLN A 100 -26.64 0.98 20.82
CA GLN A 100 -26.21 -0.13 20.00
C GLN A 100 -25.96 0.27 18.53
N ILE A 101 -26.77 1.14 17.94
CA ILE A 101 -26.54 1.69 16.60
C ILE A 101 -25.24 2.47 16.58
N SER A 102 -25.08 3.40 17.52
CA SER A 102 -23.90 4.27 17.60
C SER A 102 -22.61 3.47 17.77
N ASP A 103 -22.60 2.52 18.70
CA ASP A 103 -21.46 1.65 18.95
C ASP A 103 -21.10 0.78 17.75
N SER A 104 -22.12 0.21 17.10
CA SER A 104 -21.93 -0.62 15.90
C SER A 104 -21.32 0.17 14.75
N VAL A 105 -21.80 1.40 14.53
CA VAL A 105 -21.27 2.31 13.49
C VAL A 105 -19.82 2.69 13.81
N GLU A 106 -19.52 2.99 15.08
CA GLU A 106 -18.17 3.37 15.48
C GLU A 106 -17.19 2.21 15.36
N VAL A 107 -17.58 1.00 15.72
CA VAL A 107 -16.79 -0.22 15.50
C VAL A 107 -16.49 -0.42 14.02
N ILE A 108 -17.48 -0.28 13.14
CA ILE A 108 -17.29 -0.41 11.69
C ILE A 108 -16.33 0.67 11.17
N ARG A 109 -16.52 1.92 11.59
CA ARG A 109 -15.64 3.03 11.21
C ARG A 109 -14.20 2.76 11.63
N ALA A 110 -13.96 2.39 12.89
CA ALA A 110 -12.64 2.13 13.42
C ALA A 110 -11.93 0.95 12.72
N GLU A 111 -12.67 -0.14 12.50
CA GLU A 111 -12.10 -1.32 11.84
C GLU A 111 -11.79 -1.08 10.37
N VAL A 112 -12.66 -0.37 9.65
CA VAL A 112 -12.45 -0.04 8.22
C VAL A 112 -11.26 0.89 8.03
N GLN A 113 -11.02 1.82 8.96
CA GLN A 113 -9.87 2.73 8.92
C GLN A 113 -8.59 2.10 9.48
N SER A 114 -8.68 0.92 10.07
CA SER A 114 -7.52 0.20 10.62
C SER A 114 -6.60 -0.31 9.51
N ALA A 115 -5.29 -0.32 9.77
CA ALA A 115 -4.31 -0.95 8.89
C ALA A 115 -4.50 -2.47 8.75
N SER A 116 -5.25 -3.10 9.67
CA SER A 116 -5.55 -4.53 9.67
C SER A 116 -7.00 -4.78 10.14
N PRO A 117 -7.99 -4.59 9.25
CA PRO A 117 -9.40 -4.72 9.59
C PRO A 117 -9.78 -6.13 10.07
N ARG A 118 -10.45 -6.20 11.21
CA ARG A 118 -10.91 -7.47 11.77
C ARG A 118 -12.32 -7.79 11.28
N LYS A 119 -12.45 -8.59 10.22
CA LYS A 119 -13.73 -8.96 9.59
C LYS A 119 -14.79 -9.49 10.56
N GLY A 120 -14.37 -10.17 11.63
CA GLY A 120 -15.27 -10.69 12.66
C GLY A 120 -16.00 -9.58 13.40
N PHE A 121 -15.32 -8.50 13.78
CA PHE A 121 -15.92 -7.35 14.47
C PHE A 121 -16.89 -6.61 13.56
N ILE A 122 -16.51 -6.37 12.31
CA ILE A 122 -17.39 -5.75 11.32
C ILE A 122 -18.68 -6.57 11.11
N LYS A 123 -18.56 -7.90 10.97
CA LYS A 123 -19.72 -8.79 10.84
C LYS A 123 -20.62 -8.76 12.06
N THR A 124 -20.06 -8.68 13.26
CA THR A 124 -20.86 -8.61 14.51
C THR A 124 -21.60 -7.29 14.60
N ALA A 125 -20.92 -6.18 14.33
CA ALA A 125 -21.53 -4.86 14.32
C ALA A 125 -22.64 -4.74 13.26
N LEU A 126 -22.42 -5.26 12.04
CA LEU A 126 -23.46 -5.32 11.00
C LEU A 126 -24.69 -6.11 11.45
N LYS A 127 -24.50 -7.26 12.09
CA LYS A 127 -25.63 -8.04 12.62
C LYS A 127 -26.41 -7.28 13.69
N GLY A 128 -25.69 -6.52 14.53
CA GLY A 128 -26.32 -5.64 15.50
C GLY A 128 -27.23 -4.60 14.85
N LEU A 129 -26.72 -3.91 13.81
CA LEU A 129 -27.52 -2.95 13.04
C LEU A 129 -28.74 -3.58 12.34
N GLN A 130 -28.54 -4.76 11.74
CA GLN A 130 -29.61 -5.48 11.02
C GLN A 130 -30.73 -6.04 11.96
N ALA A 131 -30.41 -6.24 13.24
CA ALA A 131 -31.37 -6.74 14.21
C ALA A 131 -32.36 -5.67 14.68
N ILE A 132 -32.06 -4.39 14.48
CA ILE A 132 -32.88 -3.27 14.89
C ILE A 132 -34.03 -3.07 13.90
N ASN A 133 -35.26 -3.09 14.39
CA ASN A 133 -36.43 -2.77 13.58
C ASN A 133 -36.48 -1.26 13.34
N GLY A 134 -36.51 -0.87 12.06
CA GLY A 134 -36.49 0.53 11.69
C GLY A 134 -37.32 0.84 10.44
N THR A 135 -37.31 2.09 10.05
CA THR A 135 -37.96 2.55 8.82
C THR A 135 -37.36 1.93 7.58
N ALA A 136 -38.10 1.97 6.46
CA ALA A 136 -37.57 1.51 5.17
C ALA A 136 -36.29 2.26 4.75
N GLN A 137 -36.20 3.55 5.09
CA GLN A 137 -34.98 4.36 4.81
C GLN A 137 -33.78 3.91 5.64
N PHE A 138 -33.99 3.60 6.93
CA PHE A 138 -32.94 3.06 7.79
C PHE A 138 -32.43 1.71 7.27
N GLY A 139 -33.36 0.81 6.91
CA GLY A 139 -33.02 -0.49 6.31
C GLY A 139 -32.25 -0.35 4.99
N ALA A 140 -32.62 0.62 4.14
CA ALA A 140 -31.92 0.91 2.89
C ALA A 140 -30.50 1.44 3.13
N ALA A 141 -30.29 2.30 4.13
CA ALA A 141 -28.98 2.81 4.50
C ALA A 141 -28.06 1.67 5.02
N ILE A 142 -28.60 0.76 5.85
CA ILE A 142 -27.87 -0.44 6.29
C ILE A 142 -27.52 -1.35 5.09
N ALA A 143 -28.46 -1.56 4.15
CA ALA A 143 -28.16 -2.37 2.95
C ALA A 143 -27.04 -1.76 2.11
N THR A 144 -26.99 -0.42 1.97
CA THR A 144 -25.91 0.29 1.31
C THR A 144 -24.58 0.07 2.03
N LEU A 145 -24.57 0.11 3.37
CA LEU A 145 -23.38 -0.20 4.16
C LEU A 145 -22.90 -1.64 3.93
N VAL A 146 -23.81 -2.60 3.89
CA VAL A 146 -23.48 -4.02 3.61
C VAL A 146 -22.85 -4.18 2.25
N GLN A 147 -23.41 -3.54 1.21
CA GLN A 147 -22.86 -3.57 -0.15
C GLN A 147 -21.46 -2.94 -0.19
N PHE A 148 -21.29 -1.77 0.42
CA PHE A 148 -19.99 -1.10 0.50
C PHE A 148 -18.94 -1.99 1.18
N LEU A 149 -19.25 -2.56 2.33
CA LEU A 149 -18.33 -3.45 3.04
C LEU A 149 -18.06 -4.75 2.28
N GLY A 150 -18.99 -5.23 1.46
CA GLY A 150 -18.78 -6.40 0.58
C GLY A 150 -17.78 -6.16 -0.54
N THR A 151 -17.55 -4.91 -0.93
CA THR A 151 -16.53 -4.54 -1.94
C THR A 151 -15.15 -4.33 -1.34
N VAL A 152 -15.07 -4.15 -0.01
CA VAL A 152 -13.87 -3.75 0.73
C VAL A 152 -13.25 -4.91 1.52
N LEU A 153 -14.05 -5.93 1.89
CA LEU A 153 -13.69 -7.06 2.76
C LEU A 153 -13.59 -8.39 2.01
#